data_b40573d4a806a53b974754d44757aca4
#
_entry.id   b40573d4a806a53b974754d44757aca4
#
_cell.length_a   1.000
_cell.length_b   1.000
_cell.length_c   1.000
_cell.angle_alpha   90.00
_cell.angle_beta   90.00
_cell.angle_gamma   90.00
#
_symmetry.space_group_name_H-M   'P 1'
#
loop_
_entity.id
_entity.type
_entity.pdbx_description
1 polymer ?
#
loop_
_entity_poly.entity_id
_entity_poly.type
_entity_poly.pdbx_seq_one_letter_code
_entity_poly.pdbx_strand_id
1 'polypeptide(L)'
;MIAILREQSYTVTHSNKNEQLSEVNKMKNQNFGVEIELTGITRKRAAEVIANYFGTTSHYERGGYDTYTAADRKGRVWKIMSDSSINTEGMGGEYASEVVTPILQYGDISDLQEILRQLRRAGAKANSSCGIHIHVGAEKHTAKTLRNLVNIMASKQDMIYKALQISPNRASRYCKKLEANIIEKFNSQKPDTKDEIADIWYDGYGSSRNSHYNSSRYHGLNLHAVFTKGTVEFRLFNSTAHAGKLKAYIQFCLAVNNQALTQRSASPRITVSGNERYTFRTWLLRLGLIGDEFKTARKHLLANLNGDIAWRYSA
;
A
#
# COMPACT_ATOMS: atom_id res chain seq x y z
N MET A 1 -46.38 7.66 8.32
CA MET A 1 -45.47 8.79 8.61
C MET A 1 -44.16 8.48 7.89
N ILE A 2 -44.02 8.98 6.65
CA ILE A 2 -42.92 8.67 5.76
C ILE A 2 -41.75 9.55 6.18
N ALA A 3 -40.69 8.94 6.75
CA ALA A 3 -39.45 9.63 7.03
C ALA A 3 -38.72 9.89 5.70
N ILE A 4 -38.79 11.11 5.24
CA ILE A 4 -37.99 11.61 4.12
C ILE A 4 -36.54 11.65 4.61
N LEU A 5 -35.75 10.70 4.14
CA LEU A 5 -34.29 10.72 4.24
C LEU A 5 -33.80 11.95 3.45
N ARG A 6 -33.57 13.06 4.15
CA ARG A 6 -32.77 14.15 3.62
C ARG A 6 -31.33 13.63 3.48
N GLU A 7 -30.99 13.17 2.27
CA GLU A 7 -29.60 13.25 1.81
C GLU A 7 -29.20 14.72 1.96
N GLN A 8 -28.37 15.02 2.95
CA GLN A 8 -27.60 16.25 2.90
C GLN A 8 -26.64 16.10 1.71
N SER A 9 -27.11 16.47 0.53
CA SER A 9 -26.27 16.80 -0.60
C SER A 9 -25.37 17.93 -0.12
N TYR A 10 -24.11 17.58 0.19
CA TYR A 10 -23.07 18.59 0.23
C TYR A 10 -23.08 19.25 -1.15
N THR A 11 -23.68 20.42 -1.25
CA THR A 11 -23.59 21.29 -2.42
C THR A 11 -22.14 21.74 -2.50
N VAL A 12 -21.32 20.90 -3.15
CA VAL A 12 -19.95 21.23 -3.50
C VAL A 12 -20.06 22.39 -4.48
N THR A 13 -19.66 23.58 -4.07
CA THR A 13 -19.56 24.73 -4.98
C THR A 13 -18.67 24.35 -6.15
N HIS A 14 -18.86 24.94 -7.32
CA HIS A 14 -18.04 24.63 -8.52
C HIS A 14 -16.53 24.73 -8.25
N SER A 15 -16.11 25.65 -7.37
CA SER A 15 -14.72 25.77 -6.89
C SER A 15 -14.22 24.51 -6.17
N ASN A 16 -14.99 23.99 -5.21
CA ASN A 16 -14.64 22.78 -4.47
C ASN A 16 -14.59 21.53 -5.36
N LYS A 17 -15.44 21.46 -6.40
CA LYS A 17 -15.45 20.33 -7.34
C LYS A 17 -14.19 20.31 -8.21
N ASN A 18 -13.76 21.48 -8.69
CA ASN A 18 -12.53 21.60 -9.48
C ASN A 18 -11.28 21.29 -8.64
N GLU A 19 -11.25 21.71 -7.40
CA GLU A 19 -10.17 21.40 -6.47
C GLU A 19 -10.09 19.89 -6.14
N GLN A 20 -11.23 19.25 -5.87
CA GLN A 20 -11.30 17.80 -5.68
C GLN A 20 -10.85 17.02 -6.91
N LEU A 21 -11.26 17.42 -8.11
CA LEU A 21 -10.82 16.81 -9.37
C LEU A 21 -9.30 16.97 -9.56
N SER A 22 -8.74 18.13 -9.22
CA SER A 22 -7.31 18.38 -9.24
C SER A 22 -6.56 17.44 -8.30
N GLU A 23 -7.02 17.26 -7.06
CA GLU A 23 -6.37 16.36 -6.08
C GLU A 23 -6.46 14.88 -6.51
N VAL A 24 -7.60 14.44 -7.05
CA VAL A 24 -7.75 13.08 -7.61
C VAL A 24 -6.82 12.88 -8.80
N ASN A 25 -6.66 13.87 -9.66
CA ASN A 25 -5.70 13.80 -10.77
C ASN A 25 -4.26 13.73 -10.29
N LYS A 26 -3.87 14.53 -9.29
CA LYS A 26 -2.53 14.45 -8.67
C LYS A 26 -2.28 13.06 -8.08
N MET A 27 -3.26 12.48 -7.38
CA MET A 27 -3.19 11.12 -6.85
C MET A 27 -2.97 10.09 -7.98
N LYS A 28 -3.70 10.20 -9.08
CA LYS A 28 -3.60 9.28 -10.24
C LYS A 28 -2.32 9.43 -11.05
N ASN A 29 -1.65 10.57 -10.96
CA ASN A 29 -0.40 10.86 -11.69
C ASN A 29 0.86 10.40 -10.93
N GLN A 30 0.73 9.57 -9.91
CA GLN A 30 1.84 8.99 -9.19
C GLN A 30 2.26 7.66 -9.82
N ASN A 31 3.57 7.44 -9.89
CA ASN A 31 4.13 6.14 -10.22
C ASN A 31 4.09 5.22 -9.00
N PHE A 32 3.83 3.93 -9.24
CA PHE A 32 3.87 2.94 -8.18
C PHE A 32 4.41 1.60 -8.69
N GLY A 33 4.82 0.72 -7.78
CA GLY A 33 5.16 -0.68 -8.01
C GLY A 33 4.52 -1.55 -6.95
N VAL A 34 4.37 -2.83 -7.25
CA VAL A 34 3.76 -3.80 -6.32
C VAL A 34 4.60 -5.06 -6.28
N GLU A 35 4.88 -5.55 -5.08
CA GLU A 35 5.42 -6.88 -4.79
C GLU A 35 4.25 -7.70 -4.21
N ILE A 36 3.96 -8.88 -4.81
CA ILE A 36 2.84 -9.75 -4.41
C ILE A 36 3.39 -11.12 -4.08
N GLU A 37 3.44 -11.47 -2.82
CA GLU A 37 3.86 -12.78 -2.35
C GLU A 37 2.71 -13.79 -2.49
N LEU A 38 2.98 -14.92 -3.13
CA LEU A 38 2.02 -15.96 -3.46
C LEU A 38 2.65 -17.36 -3.26
N THR A 39 1.80 -18.34 -3.02
CA THR A 39 2.11 -19.76 -3.08
C THR A 39 1.08 -20.50 -3.94
N GLY A 40 1.16 -21.83 -4.05
CA GLY A 40 0.21 -22.63 -4.85
C GLY A 40 0.44 -22.54 -6.37
N ILE A 41 1.38 -21.74 -6.82
CA ILE A 41 1.84 -21.62 -8.21
C ILE A 41 3.37 -21.54 -8.25
N THR A 42 4.00 -22.20 -9.19
CA THR A 42 5.46 -22.09 -9.38
C THR A 42 5.82 -20.78 -10.04
N ARG A 43 7.03 -20.26 -9.77
CA ARG A 43 7.55 -19.04 -10.41
C ARG A 43 7.51 -19.12 -11.94
N LYS A 44 7.93 -20.27 -12.51
CA LYS A 44 7.84 -20.53 -13.94
C LYS A 44 6.42 -20.35 -14.45
N ARG A 45 5.45 -21.02 -13.81
CA ARG A 45 4.06 -20.97 -14.24
C ARG A 45 3.46 -19.56 -14.08
N ALA A 46 3.82 -18.85 -13.04
CA ALA A 46 3.36 -17.47 -12.85
C ALA A 46 3.91 -16.55 -13.96
N ALA A 47 5.17 -16.72 -14.36
CA ALA A 47 5.76 -15.96 -15.47
C ALA A 47 5.08 -16.28 -16.81
N GLU A 48 4.78 -17.55 -17.08
CA GLU A 48 4.04 -17.97 -18.28
C GLU A 48 2.62 -17.33 -18.32
N VAL A 49 1.91 -17.26 -17.17
CA VAL A 49 0.60 -16.64 -17.09
C VAL A 49 0.68 -15.15 -17.44
N ILE A 50 1.67 -14.44 -16.92
CA ILE A 50 1.88 -13.02 -17.21
C ILE A 50 2.27 -12.79 -18.67
N ALA A 51 3.21 -13.60 -19.20
CA ALA A 51 3.62 -13.54 -20.59
C ALA A 51 2.45 -13.77 -21.55
N ASN A 52 1.64 -14.80 -21.29
CA ASN A 52 0.45 -15.11 -22.10
C ASN A 52 -0.59 -13.97 -22.08
N TYR A 53 -0.79 -13.32 -20.91
CA TYR A 53 -1.69 -12.17 -20.81
C TYR A 53 -1.25 -11.02 -21.73
N PHE A 54 0.04 -10.76 -21.82
CA PHE A 54 0.58 -9.69 -22.65
C PHE A 54 0.87 -10.11 -24.09
N GLY A 55 0.77 -11.39 -24.42
CA GLY A 55 1.13 -11.94 -25.72
C GLY A 55 2.65 -11.97 -25.97
N THR A 56 3.43 -12.20 -24.92
CA THR A 56 4.89 -12.26 -24.92
C THR A 56 5.39 -13.63 -24.47
N THR A 57 6.70 -13.77 -24.27
CA THR A 57 7.34 -15.00 -23.76
C THR A 57 7.93 -14.75 -22.38
N SER A 58 7.96 -15.80 -21.56
CA SER A 58 8.67 -15.79 -20.29
C SER A 58 10.11 -16.27 -20.46
N HIS A 59 11.02 -15.71 -19.67
CA HIS A 59 12.43 -16.04 -19.69
C HIS A 59 12.91 -16.41 -18.28
N TYR A 60 13.86 -17.32 -18.19
CA TYR A 60 14.53 -17.69 -16.96
C TYR A 60 15.86 -16.96 -16.84
N GLU A 61 15.98 -16.06 -15.87
CA GLU A 61 17.16 -15.20 -15.67
C GLU A 61 18.26 -15.88 -14.84
N ARG A 62 17.96 -17.03 -14.23
CA ARG A 62 18.85 -17.68 -13.26
C ARG A 62 19.11 -16.79 -12.01
N GLY A 63 20.25 -17.02 -11.34
CA GLY A 63 20.69 -16.23 -10.16
C GLY A 63 20.11 -16.71 -8.85
N GLY A 64 20.54 -16.08 -7.74
CA GLY A 64 20.24 -16.53 -6.38
C GLY A 64 18.76 -16.45 -5.97
N TYR A 65 17.94 -15.71 -6.72
CA TYR A 65 16.49 -15.61 -6.49
C TYR A 65 15.65 -16.46 -7.45
N ASP A 66 16.28 -17.34 -8.26
CA ASP A 66 15.60 -18.22 -9.22
C ASP A 66 14.51 -17.47 -9.99
N THR A 67 14.92 -16.39 -10.67
CA THR A 67 14.05 -15.38 -11.25
C THR A 67 13.57 -15.77 -12.63
N TYR A 68 12.26 -15.62 -12.85
CA TYR A 68 11.65 -15.63 -14.18
C TYR A 68 11.15 -14.22 -14.52
N THR A 69 11.14 -13.88 -15.80
CA THR A 69 10.68 -12.57 -16.30
C THR A 69 9.65 -12.72 -17.41
N ALA A 70 8.81 -11.70 -17.56
CA ALA A 70 7.92 -11.53 -18.69
C ALA A 70 7.83 -10.03 -19.03
N ALA A 71 7.88 -9.69 -20.33
CA ALA A 71 7.67 -8.31 -20.76
C ALA A 71 6.19 -8.00 -20.93
N ASP A 72 5.77 -6.78 -20.62
CA ASP A 72 4.44 -6.29 -20.99
C ASP A 72 4.44 -5.69 -22.41
N ARG A 73 3.25 -5.22 -22.85
CA ARG A 73 3.08 -4.63 -24.21
C ARG A 73 3.88 -3.34 -24.42
N LYS A 74 4.39 -2.74 -23.34
CA LYS A 74 5.25 -1.53 -23.36
C LYS A 74 6.73 -1.89 -23.22
N GLY A 75 7.09 -3.20 -23.20
CA GLY A 75 8.43 -3.69 -22.98
C GLY A 75 8.93 -3.59 -21.54
N ARG A 76 8.08 -3.26 -20.56
CA ARG A 76 8.46 -3.21 -19.16
C ARG A 76 8.52 -4.63 -18.60
N VAL A 77 9.51 -4.92 -17.76
CA VAL A 77 9.80 -6.26 -17.28
C VAL A 77 9.11 -6.53 -15.94
N TRP A 78 8.28 -7.55 -15.91
CA TRP A 78 7.73 -8.17 -14.70
C TRP A 78 8.69 -9.26 -14.25
N LYS A 79 8.96 -9.34 -12.95
CA LYS A 79 9.83 -10.36 -12.37
C LYS A 79 9.02 -11.26 -11.44
N ILE A 80 9.33 -12.54 -11.49
CA ILE A 80 8.79 -13.53 -10.57
C ILE A 80 9.98 -14.22 -9.91
N MET A 81 10.14 -13.97 -8.61
CA MET A 81 11.35 -14.36 -7.90
C MET A 81 11.03 -15.11 -6.62
N SER A 82 12.04 -15.77 -6.06
CA SER A 82 11.93 -16.49 -4.80
C SER A 82 11.99 -15.53 -3.63
N ASP A 83 11.08 -15.70 -2.67
CA ASP A 83 11.18 -15.10 -1.35
C ASP A 83 11.13 -16.20 -0.29
N SER A 84 12.22 -16.30 0.51
CA SER A 84 12.38 -17.34 1.54
C SER A 84 11.43 -17.18 2.73
N SER A 85 10.76 -16.03 2.87
CA SER A 85 9.77 -15.80 3.94
C SER A 85 8.43 -16.49 3.65
N ILE A 86 8.18 -16.88 2.41
CA ILE A 86 6.93 -17.51 1.98
C ILE A 86 6.91 -18.99 2.40
N ASN A 87 5.95 -19.35 3.24
CA ASN A 87 5.68 -20.73 3.58
C ASN A 87 4.89 -21.40 2.44
N THR A 88 5.50 -22.39 1.80
CA THR A 88 4.91 -23.13 0.68
C THR A 88 3.99 -24.27 1.10
N GLU A 89 3.78 -24.47 2.41
CA GLU A 89 2.94 -25.53 2.96
C GLU A 89 3.36 -26.94 2.48
N GLY A 90 4.67 -27.14 2.29
CA GLY A 90 5.27 -28.41 1.88
C GLY A 90 5.29 -28.67 0.37
N MET A 91 4.89 -27.71 -0.46
CA MET A 91 4.85 -27.88 -1.92
C MET A 91 6.21 -27.76 -2.62
N GLY A 92 7.29 -27.45 -1.92
CA GLY A 92 8.60 -27.20 -2.53
C GLY A 92 8.92 -25.71 -2.72
N GLY A 93 10.23 -25.39 -2.80
CA GLY A 93 10.71 -24.02 -2.82
C GLY A 93 10.33 -23.22 -4.09
N GLU A 94 10.03 -23.88 -5.19
CA GLU A 94 9.59 -23.27 -6.45
C GLU A 94 8.20 -22.63 -6.35
N TYR A 95 7.42 -22.98 -5.32
CA TYR A 95 6.12 -22.39 -5.01
C TYR A 95 6.19 -21.14 -4.10
N ALA A 96 7.36 -20.74 -3.66
CA ALA A 96 7.59 -19.46 -3.01
C ALA A 96 7.76 -18.37 -4.09
N SER A 97 6.66 -17.77 -4.52
CA SER A 97 6.60 -16.90 -5.69
C SER A 97 6.26 -15.47 -5.28
N GLU A 98 7.21 -14.55 -5.47
CA GLU A 98 7.00 -13.11 -5.37
C GLU A 98 6.88 -12.51 -6.77
N VAL A 99 5.74 -11.93 -7.10
CA VAL A 99 5.51 -11.20 -8.34
C VAL A 99 5.84 -9.73 -8.13
N VAL A 100 6.90 -9.26 -8.79
CA VAL A 100 7.37 -7.87 -8.75
C VAL A 100 7.01 -7.17 -10.05
N THR A 101 6.18 -6.13 -9.96
CA THR A 101 5.78 -5.35 -11.14
C THR A 101 6.89 -4.40 -11.56
N PRO A 102 6.93 -3.98 -12.84
CA PRO A 102 7.66 -2.77 -13.21
C PRO A 102 7.01 -1.52 -12.58
N ILE A 103 7.58 -0.35 -12.85
CA ILE A 103 6.93 0.92 -12.51
C ILE A 103 5.62 1.03 -13.30
N LEU A 104 4.52 1.16 -12.58
CA LEU A 104 3.16 1.24 -13.09
C LEU A 104 2.58 2.64 -12.89
N GLN A 105 1.56 2.94 -13.67
CA GLN A 105 0.71 4.12 -13.54
C GLN A 105 -0.73 3.69 -13.23
N TYR A 106 -1.56 4.63 -12.81
CA TYR A 106 -2.94 4.35 -12.39
C TYR A 106 -3.76 3.59 -13.43
N GLY A 107 -3.54 3.88 -14.73
CA GLY A 107 -4.19 3.16 -15.83
C GLY A 107 -3.81 1.68 -15.95
N ASP A 108 -2.64 1.28 -15.43
CA ASP A 108 -2.17 -0.09 -15.48
C ASP A 108 -2.83 -1.00 -14.40
N ILE A 109 -3.64 -0.41 -13.48
CA ILE A 109 -4.33 -1.18 -12.41
C ILE A 109 -5.27 -2.23 -13.00
N SER A 110 -5.91 -1.97 -14.13
CA SER A 110 -6.81 -2.93 -14.79
C SER A 110 -6.06 -4.17 -15.27
N ASP A 111 -4.89 -4.00 -15.88
CA ASP A 111 -4.04 -5.11 -16.32
C ASP A 111 -3.56 -5.93 -15.10
N LEU A 112 -3.08 -5.24 -14.05
CA LEU A 112 -2.65 -5.91 -12.81
C LEU A 112 -3.78 -6.71 -12.16
N GLN A 113 -5.02 -6.19 -12.18
CA GLN A 113 -6.18 -6.92 -11.67
C GLN A 113 -6.49 -8.16 -12.49
N GLU A 114 -6.38 -8.11 -13.82
CA GLU A 114 -6.64 -9.26 -14.67
C GLU A 114 -5.53 -10.31 -14.53
N ILE A 115 -4.27 -9.89 -14.47
CA ILE A 115 -3.14 -10.77 -14.18
C ILE A 115 -3.38 -11.52 -12.87
N LEU A 116 -3.78 -10.82 -11.79
CA LEU A 116 -4.03 -11.47 -10.50
C LEU A 116 -5.18 -12.49 -10.57
N ARG A 117 -6.24 -12.21 -11.36
CA ARG A 117 -7.31 -13.18 -11.59
C ARG A 117 -6.81 -14.42 -12.33
N GLN A 118 -5.95 -14.25 -13.34
CA GLN A 118 -5.38 -15.36 -14.10
C GLN A 118 -4.41 -16.18 -13.26
N LEU A 119 -3.54 -15.54 -12.46
CA LEU A 119 -2.69 -16.23 -11.49
C LEU A 119 -3.52 -17.06 -10.50
N ARG A 120 -4.62 -16.49 -9.98
CA ARG A 120 -5.54 -17.23 -9.11
C ARG A 120 -6.18 -18.45 -9.81
N ARG A 121 -6.62 -18.30 -11.07
CA ARG A 121 -7.17 -19.42 -11.88
C ARG A 121 -6.10 -20.50 -12.15
N ALA A 122 -4.84 -20.10 -12.23
CA ALA A 122 -3.70 -20.99 -12.39
C ALA A 122 -3.21 -21.66 -11.09
N GLY A 123 -3.90 -21.42 -9.96
CA GLY A 123 -3.63 -22.05 -8.68
C GLY A 123 -2.95 -21.16 -7.63
N ALA A 124 -2.61 -19.92 -7.96
CA ALA A 124 -2.01 -18.99 -6.98
C ALA A 124 -2.91 -18.77 -5.77
N LYS A 125 -2.30 -18.84 -4.58
CA LYS A 125 -2.92 -18.65 -3.27
C LYS A 125 -2.08 -17.70 -2.44
N ALA A 126 -2.68 -17.15 -1.40
CA ALA A 126 -1.99 -16.40 -0.36
C ALA A 126 -2.29 -17.05 1.00
N ASN A 127 -1.28 -17.22 1.83
CA ASN A 127 -1.42 -17.68 3.21
C ASN A 127 -0.93 -16.61 4.20
N SER A 128 -0.90 -16.92 5.48
CA SER A 128 -0.54 -15.97 6.54
C SER A 128 0.93 -15.50 6.52
N SER A 129 1.81 -16.19 5.78
CA SER A 129 3.19 -15.74 5.59
C SER A 129 3.33 -14.69 4.49
N CYS A 130 2.38 -14.67 3.53
CA CYS A 130 2.44 -13.83 2.35
C CYS A 130 1.99 -12.40 2.62
N GLY A 131 2.69 -11.41 2.05
CA GLY A 131 2.36 -9.99 2.08
C GLY A 131 2.17 -9.38 0.70
N ILE A 132 1.66 -8.16 0.68
CA ILE A 132 1.70 -7.26 -0.47
C ILE A 132 2.43 -6.00 -0.03
N HIS A 133 3.43 -5.59 -0.82
CA HIS A 133 4.16 -4.35 -0.64
C HIS A 133 3.83 -3.41 -1.79
N ILE A 134 3.53 -2.16 -1.48
CA ILE A 134 3.21 -1.14 -2.47
C ILE A 134 4.22 -0.01 -2.33
N HIS A 135 4.98 0.21 -3.39
CA HIS A 135 5.95 1.27 -3.52
C HIS A 135 5.31 2.44 -4.27
N VAL A 136 5.42 3.65 -3.75
CA VAL A 136 5.00 4.88 -4.42
C VAL A 136 6.23 5.77 -4.59
N GLY A 137 6.41 6.38 -5.76
CA GLY A 137 7.57 7.24 -6.04
C GLY A 137 7.76 8.33 -5.00
N ALA A 138 9.01 8.51 -4.52
CA ALA A 138 9.36 9.46 -3.48
C ALA A 138 10.09 10.71 -4.01
N GLU A 139 10.17 10.88 -5.33
CA GLU A 139 10.88 11.98 -5.97
C GLU A 139 10.35 13.36 -5.58
N LYS A 140 9.03 13.47 -5.35
CA LYS A 140 8.35 14.72 -4.96
C LYS A 140 8.38 15.00 -3.46
N HIS A 141 8.86 14.07 -2.64
CA HIS A 141 8.91 14.26 -1.20
C HIS A 141 10.08 15.14 -0.78
N THR A 142 9.77 16.10 0.08
CA THR A 142 10.72 16.85 0.92
C THR A 142 10.73 16.26 2.33
N ALA A 143 11.64 16.69 3.19
CA ALA A 143 11.65 16.30 4.60
C ALA A 143 10.30 16.60 5.29
N LYS A 144 9.73 17.77 5.03
CA LYS A 144 8.41 18.17 5.54
C LYS A 144 7.31 17.22 5.12
N THR A 145 7.26 16.81 3.85
CA THR A 145 6.20 15.92 3.37
C THR A 145 6.39 14.47 3.82
N LEU A 146 7.63 14.00 4.02
CA LEU A 146 7.92 12.72 4.67
C LEU A 146 7.48 12.73 6.14
N ARG A 147 7.73 13.83 6.87
CA ARG A 147 7.21 14.00 8.24
C ARG A 147 5.67 14.01 8.26
N ASN A 148 5.02 14.67 7.30
CA ASN A 148 3.57 14.60 7.16
C ASN A 148 3.09 13.17 6.98
N LEU A 149 3.76 12.38 6.13
CA LEU A 149 3.43 10.99 5.87
C LEU A 149 3.54 10.13 7.15
N VAL A 150 4.64 10.28 7.89
CA VAL A 150 4.83 9.62 9.19
C VAL A 150 3.68 9.96 10.14
N ASN A 151 3.33 11.24 10.27
CA ASN A 151 2.27 11.70 11.17
C ASN A 151 0.87 11.22 10.74
N ILE A 152 0.57 11.22 9.43
CA ILE A 152 -0.68 10.69 8.89
C ILE A 152 -0.80 9.21 9.25
N MET A 153 0.23 8.43 8.97
CA MET A 153 0.22 7.00 9.26
C MET A 153 0.16 6.73 10.75
N ALA A 154 0.96 7.40 11.58
CA ALA A 154 0.95 7.26 13.04
C ALA A 154 -0.42 7.54 13.64
N SER A 155 -1.10 8.60 13.19
CA SER A 155 -2.43 8.99 13.70
C SER A 155 -3.53 7.98 13.36
N LYS A 156 -3.31 7.06 12.44
CA LYS A 156 -4.31 6.13 11.91
C LYS A 156 -3.89 4.66 11.96
N GLN A 157 -2.63 4.36 12.34
CA GLN A 157 -2.10 2.99 12.22
C GLN A 157 -2.94 1.94 12.95
N ASP A 158 -3.46 2.22 14.15
CA ASP A 158 -4.29 1.24 14.88
C ASP A 158 -5.56 0.90 14.10
N MET A 159 -6.21 1.91 13.56
CA MET A 159 -7.42 1.76 12.76
C MET A 159 -7.14 1.08 11.41
N ILE A 160 -6.01 1.42 10.75
CA ILE A 160 -5.57 0.79 9.51
C ILE A 160 -5.32 -0.70 9.73
N TYR A 161 -4.57 -1.06 10.78
CA TYR A 161 -4.26 -2.46 11.08
C TYR A 161 -5.51 -3.28 11.40
N LYS A 162 -6.46 -2.69 12.13
CA LYS A 162 -7.77 -3.29 12.40
C LYS A 162 -8.59 -3.44 11.12
N ALA A 163 -8.73 -2.37 10.33
CA ALA A 163 -9.49 -2.35 9.08
C ALA A 163 -9.01 -3.39 8.07
N LEU A 164 -7.71 -3.58 7.98
CA LEU A 164 -7.06 -4.51 7.05
C LEU A 164 -6.85 -5.91 7.65
N GLN A 165 -7.18 -6.11 8.92
CA GLN A 165 -6.96 -7.36 9.66
C GLN A 165 -5.51 -7.86 9.52
N ILE A 166 -4.54 -6.95 9.73
CA ILE A 166 -3.13 -7.32 9.63
C ILE A 166 -2.83 -8.44 10.62
N SER A 167 -2.29 -9.54 10.11
CA SER A 167 -1.93 -10.70 10.92
C SER A 167 -0.99 -10.30 12.06
N PRO A 168 -1.22 -10.70 13.32
CA PRO A 168 -0.34 -10.40 14.45
C PRO A 168 1.11 -10.84 14.20
N ASN A 169 1.30 -11.99 13.56
CA ASN A 169 2.63 -12.48 13.20
C ASN A 169 3.35 -11.53 12.22
N ARG A 170 2.64 -11.03 11.22
CA ARG A 170 3.21 -10.05 10.28
C ARG A 170 3.47 -8.71 10.98
N ALA A 171 2.51 -8.24 11.77
CA ALA A 171 2.63 -6.98 12.50
C ALA A 171 3.83 -6.95 13.46
N SER A 172 4.21 -8.09 14.05
CA SER A 172 5.36 -8.17 14.95
C SER A 172 6.71 -8.31 14.24
N ARG A 173 6.74 -8.92 13.04
CA ARG A 173 7.98 -9.31 12.36
C ARG A 173 8.31 -8.45 11.14
N TYR A 174 7.32 -8.21 10.26
CA TYR A 174 7.55 -7.70 8.91
C TYR A 174 6.97 -6.32 8.64
N CYS A 175 5.99 -5.90 9.42
CA CYS A 175 5.30 -4.62 9.22
C CYS A 175 4.87 -4.01 10.58
N LYS A 176 5.83 -3.75 11.45
CA LYS A 176 5.59 -3.10 12.75
C LYS A 176 4.91 -1.74 12.56
N LYS A 177 4.14 -1.34 13.56
CA LYS A 177 3.65 0.04 13.65
C LYS A 177 4.83 0.98 13.89
N LEU A 178 4.69 2.24 13.48
CA LEU A 178 5.62 3.29 13.85
C LEU A 178 5.67 3.42 15.38
N GLU A 179 6.85 3.42 15.93
CA GLU A 179 7.10 3.48 17.37
C GLU A 179 6.98 4.91 17.88
N ALA A 180 6.54 5.06 19.14
CA ALA A 180 6.31 6.37 19.74
C ALA A 180 7.57 7.26 19.74
N ASN A 181 8.74 6.69 20.00
CA ASN A 181 10.02 7.41 20.00
C ASN A 181 10.38 7.97 18.61
N ILE A 182 10.14 7.22 17.54
CA ILE A 182 10.35 7.69 16.16
C ILE A 182 9.43 8.87 15.86
N ILE A 183 8.13 8.71 16.18
CA ILE A 183 7.12 9.75 15.96
C ILE A 183 7.49 11.03 16.75
N GLU A 184 7.92 10.89 18.00
CA GLU A 184 8.34 12.00 18.85
C GLU A 184 9.55 12.73 18.24
N LYS A 185 10.60 12.00 17.81
CA LYS A 185 11.78 12.59 17.18
C LYS A 185 11.43 13.38 15.92
N PHE A 186 10.61 12.84 15.02
CA PHE A 186 10.12 13.56 13.85
C PHE A 186 9.42 14.88 14.18
N ASN A 187 8.73 14.96 15.33
CA ASN A 187 7.94 16.13 15.70
C ASN A 187 8.70 17.13 16.57
N SER A 188 9.63 16.68 17.40
CA SER A 188 10.50 17.56 18.21
C SER A 188 11.64 18.15 17.41
N GLN A 189 12.34 17.35 16.62
CA GLN A 189 13.51 17.77 15.84
C GLN A 189 13.12 18.50 14.55
N LYS A 190 11.93 18.22 13.99
CA LYS A 190 11.39 18.86 12.77
C LYS A 190 12.38 18.89 11.61
N PRO A 191 12.86 17.73 11.14
CA PRO A 191 13.91 17.66 10.13
C PRO A 191 13.55 18.45 8.87
N ASP A 192 14.52 19.19 8.32
CA ASP A 192 14.36 20.02 7.12
C ASP A 192 15.03 19.38 5.89
N THR A 193 15.92 18.42 6.09
CA THR A 193 16.61 17.69 5.02
C THR A 193 16.25 16.19 5.02
N LYS A 194 16.45 15.53 3.87
CA LYS A 194 16.27 14.08 3.79
C LYS A 194 17.32 13.32 4.60
N ASP A 195 18.49 13.87 4.80
CA ASP A 195 19.54 13.26 5.61
C ASP A 195 19.15 13.28 7.09
N GLU A 196 18.59 14.36 7.60
CA GLU A 196 18.03 14.42 8.95
C GLU A 196 16.85 13.46 9.14
N ILE A 197 16.01 13.26 8.11
CA ILE A 197 14.99 12.21 8.10
C ILE A 197 15.64 10.82 8.26
N ALA A 198 16.73 10.57 7.52
CA ALA A 198 17.48 9.32 7.61
C ALA A 198 18.11 9.13 9.00
N ASP A 199 18.68 10.18 9.59
CA ASP A 199 19.26 10.15 10.94
C ASP A 199 18.21 9.69 11.97
N ILE A 200 17.01 10.24 11.92
CA ILE A 200 15.92 9.85 12.80
C ILE A 200 15.44 8.42 12.50
N TRP A 201 15.28 8.08 11.21
CA TRP A 201 14.76 6.78 10.80
C TRP A 201 15.66 5.61 11.18
N TYR A 202 16.98 5.80 11.05
CA TYR A 202 17.95 4.74 11.35
C TYR A 202 18.46 4.76 12.79
N ASP A 203 17.99 5.67 13.62
CA ASP A 203 18.38 5.73 15.00
C ASP A 203 17.98 4.45 15.75
N GLY A 204 18.97 3.82 16.41
CA GLY A 204 18.80 2.53 17.07
C GLY A 204 18.90 1.28 16.17
N TYR A 205 19.04 1.45 14.84
CA TYR A 205 19.17 0.30 13.91
C TYR A 205 20.61 -0.07 13.56
N GLY A 206 21.62 0.63 14.04
CA GLY A 206 23.05 0.28 14.11
C GLY A 206 23.77 -0.24 12.85
N SER A 207 23.08 -0.58 11.78
CA SER A 207 23.63 -1.17 10.57
C SER A 207 23.76 -0.14 9.43
N SER A 208 24.51 -0.50 8.39
CA SER A 208 24.66 0.35 7.22
C SER A 208 23.28 0.76 6.63
N ARG A 209 23.07 2.05 6.43
CA ARG A 209 21.88 2.63 5.80
C ARG A 209 21.68 2.11 4.37
N ASN A 210 22.75 1.65 3.72
CA ASN A 210 22.73 1.10 2.36
C ASN A 210 22.48 -0.41 2.33
N SER A 211 22.40 -1.08 3.48
CA SER A 211 22.15 -2.52 3.51
C SER A 211 20.73 -2.84 3.08
N HIS A 212 20.59 -3.68 2.06
CA HIS A 212 19.29 -4.15 1.57
C HIS A 212 18.40 -4.72 2.70
N TYR A 213 19.01 -5.43 3.65
CA TYR A 213 18.31 -6.06 4.77
C TYR A 213 18.38 -5.26 6.08
N ASN A 214 18.56 -3.92 6.01
CA ASN A 214 18.47 -3.11 7.22
C ASN A 214 17.14 -3.35 7.92
N SER A 215 17.18 -3.65 9.24
CA SER A 215 15.99 -4.04 10.01
C SER A 215 14.97 -2.92 10.18
N SER A 216 15.35 -1.65 9.95
CA SER A 216 14.41 -0.52 9.89
C SER A 216 13.34 -0.66 8.81
N ARG A 217 13.57 -1.52 7.80
CA ARG A 217 12.58 -1.81 6.74
C ARG A 217 11.30 -2.51 7.23
N TYR A 218 11.35 -3.15 8.40
CA TYR A 218 10.24 -3.97 8.90
C TYR A 218 9.13 -3.15 9.59
N HIS A 219 8.79 -2.00 9.03
CA HIS A 219 7.63 -1.18 9.41
C HIS A 219 6.52 -1.24 8.35
N GLY A 220 5.29 -1.06 8.78
CA GLY A 220 4.15 -1.00 7.86
C GLY A 220 4.24 0.17 6.88
N LEU A 221 4.75 1.32 7.33
CA LEU A 221 5.31 2.39 6.50
C LEU A 221 6.83 2.27 6.55
N ASN A 222 7.48 1.95 5.45
CA ASN A 222 8.94 1.78 5.37
C ASN A 222 9.59 2.94 4.64
N LEU A 223 10.33 3.80 5.36
CA LEU A 223 11.12 4.89 4.77
C LEU A 223 12.52 4.46 4.34
N HIS A 224 13.01 3.27 4.74
CA HIS A 224 14.28 2.75 4.21
C HIS A 224 14.27 2.69 2.67
N ALA A 225 13.12 2.37 2.08
CA ALA A 225 12.94 2.37 0.63
C ALA A 225 13.12 3.76 -0.01
N VAL A 226 12.92 4.86 0.72
CA VAL A 226 13.16 6.22 0.20
C VAL A 226 14.63 6.41 -0.13
N PHE A 227 15.52 5.89 0.71
CA PHE A 227 16.96 6.06 0.61
C PHE A 227 17.64 5.02 -0.28
N THR A 228 17.00 3.86 -0.48
CA THR A 228 17.60 2.73 -1.22
C THR A 228 16.96 2.48 -2.58
N LYS A 229 15.67 2.77 -2.73
CA LYS A 229 14.89 2.52 -3.95
C LYS A 229 14.23 3.78 -4.53
N GLY A 230 14.32 4.93 -3.86
CA GLY A 230 13.62 6.17 -4.25
C GLY A 230 12.10 6.10 -4.13
N THR A 231 11.57 5.24 -3.27
CA THR A 231 10.12 5.03 -3.08
C THR A 231 9.73 5.08 -1.61
N VAL A 232 8.52 5.51 -1.32
CA VAL A 232 7.85 5.19 -0.05
C VAL A 232 7.25 3.80 -0.19
N GLU A 233 7.50 2.91 0.77
CA GLU A 233 6.96 1.56 0.74
C GLU A 233 5.91 1.35 1.84
N PHE A 234 4.74 0.83 1.46
CA PHE A 234 3.69 0.36 2.35
C PHE A 234 3.71 -1.17 2.41
N ARG A 235 4.27 -1.74 3.50
CA ARG A 235 4.47 -3.19 3.69
C ARG A 235 3.37 -3.88 4.47
N LEU A 236 2.34 -3.16 4.88
CA LEU A 236 1.40 -3.61 5.91
C LEU A 236 0.38 -4.66 5.45
N PHE A 237 0.15 -4.83 4.15
CA PHE A 237 -0.97 -5.65 3.69
C PHE A 237 -0.70 -7.16 3.78
N ASN A 238 -1.66 -7.93 4.30
CA ASN A 238 -1.69 -9.36 4.06
C ASN A 238 -1.87 -9.59 2.56
N SER A 239 -1.20 -10.60 2.00
CA SER A 239 -1.39 -10.93 0.59
C SER A 239 -2.79 -11.44 0.28
N THR A 240 -3.19 -11.30 -0.96
CA THR A 240 -4.49 -11.73 -1.44
C THR A 240 -4.48 -11.98 -2.95
N ALA A 241 -5.15 -13.02 -3.40
CA ALA A 241 -5.44 -13.24 -4.81
C ALA A 241 -6.77 -12.56 -5.27
N HIS A 242 -7.32 -11.63 -4.45
CA HIS A 242 -8.55 -10.90 -4.77
C HIS A 242 -8.25 -9.56 -5.43
N ALA A 243 -8.45 -9.47 -6.74
CA ALA A 243 -8.14 -8.31 -7.57
C ALA A 243 -8.75 -6.97 -7.08
N GLY A 244 -9.97 -7.02 -6.51
CA GLY A 244 -10.62 -5.83 -5.95
C GLY A 244 -9.97 -5.33 -4.66
N LYS A 245 -9.44 -6.22 -3.82
CA LYS A 245 -8.67 -5.84 -2.63
C LYS A 245 -7.34 -5.21 -3.04
N LEU A 246 -6.63 -5.81 -4.01
CA LEU A 246 -5.38 -5.24 -4.51
C LEU A 246 -5.57 -3.82 -5.05
N LYS A 247 -6.59 -3.59 -5.91
CA LYS A 247 -6.95 -2.23 -6.36
C LYS A 247 -7.20 -1.28 -5.18
N ALA A 248 -7.95 -1.73 -4.17
CA ALA A 248 -8.25 -0.92 -2.98
C ALA A 248 -6.98 -0.52 -2.22
N TYR A 249 -6.02 -1.44 -2.08
CA TYR A 249 -4.74 -1.18 -1.41
C TYR A 249 -3.89 -0.17 -2.17
N ILE A 250 -3.79 -0.31 -3.51
CA ILE A 250 -3.07 0.64 -4.36
C ILE A 250 -3.70 2.03 -4.26
N GLN A 251 -5.02 2.14 -4.44
CA GLN A 251 -5.74 3.40 -4.33
C GLN A 251 -5.55 4.07 -2.96
N PHE A 252 -5.55 3.28 -1.89
CA PHE A 252 -5.30 3.77 -0.54
C PHE A 252 -3.88 4.34 -0.39
N CYS A 253 -2.85 3.62 -0.83
CA CYS A 253 -1.46 4.08 -0.75
C CYS A 253 -1.22 5.36 -1.55
N LEU A 254 -1.73 5.42 -2.78
CA LEU A 254 -1.64 6.62 -3.62
C LEU A 254 -2.35 7.82 -2.99
N ALA A 255 -3.51 7.61 -2.36
CA ALA A 255 -4.29 8.65 -1.71
C ALA A 255 -3.60 9.17 -0.44
N VAL A 256 -3.06 8.28 0.39
CA VAL A 256 -2.28 8.65 1.60
C VAL A 256 -1.02 9.41 1.21
N ASN A 257 -0.30 8.94 0.20
CA ASN A 257 0.89 9.60 -0.30
C ASN A 257 0.58 10.99 -0.86
N ASN A 258 -0.50 11.13 -1.64
CA ASN A 258 -0.96 12.43 -2.14
C ASN A 258 -1.32 13.39 -1.00
N GLN A 259 -2.02 12.92 0.03
CA GLN A 259 -2.33 13.75 1.20
C GLN A 259 -1.05 14.27 1.88
N ALA A 260 -0.04 13.42 2.03
CA ALA A 260 1.23 13.83 2.62
C ALA A 260 1.95 14.91 1.80
N LEU A 261 1.87 14.82 0.47
CA LEU A 261 2.48 15.78 -0.46
C LEU A 261 1.76 17.13 -0.48
N THR A 262 0.43 17.14 -0.36
CA THR A 262 -0.39 18.35 -0.57
C THR A 262 -0.79 19.04 0.73
N GLN A 263 -0.85 18.30 1.84
CA GLN A 263 -1.25 18.85 3.12
C GLN A 263 -0.16 19.75 3.72
N ARG A 264 -0.55 20.95 4.18
CA ARG A 264 0.39 21.92 4.78
C ARG A 264 1.14 21.35 5.99
N SER A 265 0.43 20.60 6.86
CA SER A 265 0.98 19.96 8.04
C SER A 265 0.10 18.80 8.47
N ALA A 266 0.67 17.79 9.11
CA ALA A 266 -0.03 16.68 9.70
C ALA A 266 0.36 16.50 11.17
N SER A 267 -0.61 16.10 12.01
CA SER A 267 -0.38 15.79 13.41
C SER A 267 -0.46 14.28 13.64
N PRO A 268 0.40 13.70 14.49
CA PRO A 268 0.33 12.28 14.86
C PRO A 268 -0.80 11.98 15.85
N ARG A 269 -1.55 12.99 16.29
CA ARG A 269 -2.62 12.84 17.29
C ARG A 269 -3.68 11.87 16.79
N ILE A 270 -3.94 10.84 17.58
CA ILE A 270 -5.00 9.88 17.30
C ILE A 270 -6.35 10.56 17.58
N THR A 271 -7.24 10.54 16.62
CA THR A 271 -8.61 11.03 16.76
C THR A 271 -9.55 9.90 16.37
N VAL A 272 -10.16 9.28 17.38
CA VAL A 272 -11.19 8.24 17.17
C VAL A 272 -12.48 8.77 17.79
N SER A 273 -13.59 8.70 17.05
CA SER A 273 -14.92 8.76 17.64
C SER A 273 -15.30 7.36 18.13
N GLY A 274 -16.33 7.24 18.98
CA GLY A 274 -16.85 5.94 19.41
C GLY A 274 -17.27 5.01 18.24
N ASN A 275 -17.35 5.53 17.02
CA ASN A 275 -17.66 4.80 15.79
C ASN A 275 -16.44 4.81 14.86
N GLU A 276 -15.68 3.70 14.86
CA GLU A 276 -14.47 3.55 14.06
C GLU A 276 -14.77 3.56 12.55
N ARG A 277 -15.85 2.91 12.12
CA ARG A 277 -16.26 2.82 10.73
C ARG A 277 -16.60 4.18 10.15
N TYR A 278 -17.32 5.00 10.90
CA TYR A 278 -17.60 6.38 10.53
C TYR A 278 -16.30 7.21 10.44
N THR A 279 -15.44 7.10 11.47
CA THR A 279 -14.18 7.85 11.53
C THR A 279 -13.29 7.51 10.34
N PHE A 280 -13.13 6.22 10.04
CA PHE A 280 -12.29 5.77 8.93
C PHE A 280 -12.87 6.16 7.57
N ARG A 281 -14.20 5.99 7.39
CA ARG A 281 -14.89 6.44 6.18
C ARG A 281 -14.68 7.94 5.94
N THR A 282 -14.84 8.76 6.97
CA THR A 282 -14.63 10.21 6.87
C THR A 282 -13.21 10.54 6.44
N TRP A 283 -12.22 9.81 6.96
CA TRP A 283 -10.85 10.00 6.51
C TRP A 283 -10.64 9.55 5.06
N LEU A 284 -11.17 8.40 4.62
CA LEU A 284 -11.11 7.96 3.23
C LEU A 284 -11.70 9.00 2.26
N LEU A 285 -12.80 9.64 2.63
CA LEU A 285 -13.38 10.72 1.83
C LEU A 285 -12.45 11.95 1.78
N ARG A 286 -11.80 12.31 2.89
CA ARG A 286 -10.80 13.39 2.93
C ARG A 286 -9.54 13.08 2.13
N LEU A 287 -9.18 11.80 1.98
CA LEU A 287 -8.15 11.33 1.07
C LEU A 287 -8.52 11.48 -0.42
N GLY A 288 -9.75 11.89 -0.74
CA GLY A 288 -10.24 11.99 -2.11
C GLY A 288 -10.83 10.68 -2.67
N LEU A 289 -10.99 9.64 -1.86
CA LEU A 289 -11.62 8.37 -2.29
C LEU A 289 -13.15 8.52 -2.36
N ILE A 290 -13.63 9.42 -3.23
CA ILE A 290 -15.04 9.80 -3.41
C ILE A 290 -15.54 9.29 -4.77
N GLY A 291 -16.85 9.07 -4.89
CA GLY A 291 -17.48 8.64 -6.14
C GLY A 291 -17.41 7.14 -6.40
N ASP A 292 -17.93 6.72 -7.55
CA ASP A 292 -18.09 5.30 -7.91
C ASP A 292 -16.75 4.60 -8.18
N GLU A 293 -15.77 5.31 -8.72
CA GLU A 293 -14.42 4.79 -8.93
C GLU A 293 -13.81 4.15 -7.67
N PHE A 294 -14.06 4.77 -6.51
CA PHE A 294 -13.53 4.35 -5.22
C PHE A 294 -14.51 3.57 -4.35
N LYS A 295 -15.71 3.25 -4.87
CA LYS A 295 -16.74 2.50 -4.13
C LYS A 295 -16.20 1.14 -3.65
N THR A 296 -15.51 0.41 -4.53
CA THR A 296 -14.88 -0.88 -4.19
C THR A 296 -13.79 -0.73 -3.15
N ALA A 297 -12.96 0.31 -3.25
CA ALA A 297 -11.93 0.59 -2.24
C ALA A 297 -12.56 0.85 -0.87
N ARG A 298 -13.53 1.76 -0.78
CA ARG A 298 -14.25 2.01 0.48
C ARG A 298 -14.91 0.75 1.05
N LYS A 299 -15.53 -0.09 0.19
CA LYS A 299 -16.12 -1.36 0.62
C LYS A 299 -15.10 -2.25 1.31
N HIS A 300 -13.94 -2.49 0.69
CA HIS A 300 -12.91 -3.37 1.26
C HIS A 300 -12.21 -2.78 2.47
N LEU A 301 -11.93 -1.48 2.46
CA LEU A 301 -11.23 -0.81 3.56
C LEU A 301 -12.11 -0.63 4.82
N LEU A 302 -13.43 -0.65 4.68
CA LEU A 302 -14.38 -0.51 5.79
C LEU A 302 -14.97 -1.85 6.28
N ALA A 303 -14.68 -2.95 5.59
CA ALA A 303 -15.38 -4.22 5.79
C ALA A 303 -15.25 -4.78 7.23
N ASN A 304 -14.10 -4.55 7.87
CA ASN A 304 -13.74 -5.15 9.15
C ASN A 304 -13.83 -4.18 10.34
N LEU A 305 -14.35 -2.99 10.12
CA LEU A 305 -14.55 -2.01 11.18
C LEU A 305 -15.98 -2.07 11.72
N ASN A 306 -16.12 -1.92 13.04
CA ASN A 306 -17.41 -1.88 13.70
C ASN A 306 -18.05 -0.49 13.60
N GLY A 307 -19.37 -0.46 13.71
CA GLY A 307 -20.17 0.75 13.73
C GLY A 307 -20.88 1.05 12.43
N ASP A 308 -21.54 2.18 12.36
CA ASP A 308 -22.32 2.68 11.24
C ASP A 308 -21.50 3.64 10.36
N ILE A 309 -21.83 3.71 9.06
CA ILE A 309 -21.15 4.61 8.13
C ILE A 309 -21.76 6.00 8.07
N ALA A 310 -22.99 6.18 8.56
CA ALA A 310 -23.76 7.42 8.45
C ALA A 310 -23.70 8.26 9.73
N TRP A 311 -23.60 7.64 10.89
CA TRP A 311 -23.73 8.32 12.18
C TRP A 311 -22.42 8.30 12.97
N ARG A 312 -22.06 9.47 13.52
CA ARG A 312 -20.84 9.62 14.33
C ARG A 312 -20.91 8.90 15.67
N TYR A 313 -22.09 8.91 16.27
CA TYR A 313 -22.36 8.24 17.54
C TYR A 313 -23.29 7.06 17.26
N SER A 314 -22.96 5.89 17.79
CA SER A 314 -23.94 4.80 17.88
C SER A 314 -25.03 5.21 18.87
N ALA A 315 -26.27 4.96 18.51
CA ALA A 315 -27.41 5.12 19.41
C ALA A 315 -27.25 4.19 20.61
#